data_d9f90f25e5907612048998c95e4d4d94
#
_entry.id   d9f90f25e5907612048998c95e4d4d94
#
_cell.length_a   1.000
_cell.length_b   1.000
_cell.length_c   1.000
_cell.angle_alpha   90.00
_cell.angle_beta   90.00
_cell.angle_gamma   90.00
#
_symmetry.space_group_name_H-M   'P 1'
#
loop_
_entity.id
_entity.type
_entity.pdbx_description
1 polymer ?
#
loop_
_entity_poly.entity_id
_entity_poly.type
_entity_poly.pdbx_seq_one_letter_code
_entity_poly.pdbx_strand_id
1 'polypeptide(L)'
;VSIVIGFTNGIAVMIGLQQVKDFLGLTVAKMPADFFGQVNTIINNIGTINPWAFGLALASFLIVKFWPKGYQMSGPQWKRWLAHLPGTVVVLVLSTIIVTVFGLPVETIGSKFGGIPQSLPSLQIPDLEWDTAKQLLGPMITIAVLGSIESLLCARVADTMTDDRH
;
A
#
# COMPACT_ATOMS: atom_id res chain seq x y z
N VAL A 1 23.73 -4.38 10.72
CA VAL A 1 22.82 -3.21 10.80
C VAL A 1 22.74 -2.51 9.45
N SER A 2 23.86 -2.07 8.84
CA SER A 2 23.86 -1.30 7.58
C SER A 2 23.21 -2.03 6.38
N ILE A 3 23.45 -3.34 6.22
CA ILE A 3 22.88 -4.16 5.15
C ILE A 3 21.36 -4.21 5.26
N VAL A 4 20.85 -4.37 6.48
CA VAL A 4 19.41 -4.46 6.74
C VAL A 4 18.71 -3.12 6.47
N ILE A 5 19.34 -2.00 6.86
CA ILE A 5 18.83 -0.66 6.52
C ILE A 5 18.79 -0.46 5.00
N GLY A 6 19.86 -0.87 4.30
CA GLY A 6 19.90 -0.82 2.85
C GLY A 6 18.80 -1.64 2.17
N PHE A 7 18.55 -2.84 2.67
CA PHE A 7 17.47 -3.72 2.20
C PHE A 7 16.09 -3.07 2.40
N THR A 8 15.82 -2.54 3.59
CA THR A 8 14.54 -1.88 3.88
C THR A 8 14.31 -0.65 3.01
N ASN A 9 15.36 0.18 2.83
CA ASN A 9 15.30 1.34 1.95
C ASN A 9 15.06 0.92 0.49
N GLY A 10 15.69 -0.16 0.04
CA GLY A 10 15.45 -0.73 -1.29
C GLY A 10 13.98 -1.15 -1.48
N ILE A 11 13.41 -1.86 -0.53
CA ILE A 11 11.99 -2.24 -0.55
C ILE A 11 11.09 -1.00 -0.56
N ALA A 12 11.38 -0.01 0.26
CA ALA A 12 10.59 1.24 0.31
C ALA A 12 10.58 1.96 -1.05
N VAL A 13 11.72 2.03 -1.73
CA VAL A 13 11.82 2.60 -3.08
C VAL A 13 11.00 1.80 -4.09
N MET A 14 11.09 0.46 -4.05
CA MET A 14 10.31 -0.42 -4.94
C MET A 14 8.80 -0.25 -4.74
N ILE A 15 8.35 -0.22 -3.49
CA ILE A 15 6.94 0.04 -3.16
C ILE A 15 6.53 1.45 -3.62
N GLY A 16 7.37 2.46 -3.41
CA GLY A 16 7.14 3.82 -3.87
C GLY A 16 6.92 3.91 -5.39
N LEU A 17 7.75 3.23 -6.18
CA LEU A 17 7.60 3.18 -7.64
C LEU A 17 6.27 2.54 -8.06
N GLN A 18 5.82 1.49 -7.38
CA GLN A 18 4.52 0.89 -7.67
C GLN A 18 3.38 1.86 -7.38
N GLN A 19 3.49 2.66 -6.31
CA GLN A 19 2.49 3.69 -5.99
C GLN A 19 2.45 4.82 -7.04
N VAL A 20 3.58 5.16 -7.67
CA VAL A 20 3.61 6.15 -8.76
C VAL A 20 2.70 5.74 -9.91
N LYS A 21 2.68 4.46 -10.29
CA LYS A 21 1.79 3.94 -11.32
C LYS A 21 0.30 4.19 -10.96
N ASP A 22 -0.08 3.81 -9.75
CA ASP A 22 -1.47 3.94 -9.30
C ASP A 22 -1.86 5.41 -9.06
N PHE A 23 -0.92 6.24 -8.58
CA PHE A 23 -1.12 7.68 -8.38
C PHE A 23 -1.37 8.43 -9.71
N LEU A 24 -0.68 8.06 -10.77
CA LEU A 24 -0.85 8.60 -12.11
C LEU A 24 -2.00 7.93 -12.89
N GLY A 25 -2.53 6.84 -12.38
CA GLY A 25 -3.56 6.04 -13.07
C GLY A 25 -3.07 5.44 -14.38
N LEU A 26 -1.80 4.97 -14.42
CA LEU A 26 -1.21 4.39 -15.63
C LEU A 26 -1.81 3.03 -15.94
N THR A 27 -2.14 2.80 -17.20
CA THR A 27 -2.62 1.50 -17.68
C THR A 27 -1.42 0.59 -17.94
N VAL A 28 -1.11 -0.30 -17.00
CA VAL A 28 0.00 -1.25 -17.07
C VAL A 28 -0.51 -2.65 -16.75
N ALA A 29 -0.39 -3.59 -17.68
CA ALA A 29 -0.90 -4.95 -17.52
C ALA A 29 -0.20 -5.71 -16.38
N LYS A 30 1.13 -5.60 -16.28
CA LYS A 30 1.93 -6.24 -15.24
C LYS A 30 3.17 -5.40 -14.95
N MET A 31 3.38 -5.09 -13.67
CA MET A 31 4.62 -4.43 -13.23
C MET A 31 5.74 -5.47 -13.11
N PRO A 32 6.94 -5.22 -13.67
CA PRO A 32 8.11 -6.06 -13.43
C PRO A 32 8.50 -6.09 -11.93
N ALA A 33 9.22 -7.14 -11.54
CA ALA A 33 9.69 -7.27 -10.16
C ALA A 33 10.96 -6.46 -9.88
N ASP A 34 11.73 -6.13 -10.90
CA ASP A 34 13.01 -5.43 -10.80
C ASP A 34 12.84 -3.91 -10.91
N PHE A 35 13.74 -3.17 -10.26
CA PHE A 35 13.72 -1.70 -10.20
C PHE A 35 13.76 -1.04 -11.59
N PHE A 36 14.73 -1.43 -12.42
CA PHE A 36 14.92 -0.82 -13.75
C PHE A 36 13.75 -1.13 -14.69
N GLY A 37 13.22 -2.34 -14.61
CA GLY A 37 12.01 -2.72 -15.34
C GLY A 37 10.81 -1.90 -14.92
N GLN A 38 10.62 -1.61 -13.63
CA GLN A 38 9.54 -0.74 -13.13
C GLN A 38 9.68 0.69 -13.66
N VAL A 39 10.89 1.28 -13.57
CA VAL A 39 11.16 2.62 -14.08
C VAL A 39 10.89 2.70 -15.59
N ASN A 40 11.41 1.75 -16.36
CA ASN A 40 11.20 1.70 -17.81
C ASN A 40 9.71 1.54 -18.17
N THR A 41 8.98 0.70 -17.42
CA THR A 41 7.54 0.50 -17.62
C THR A 41 6.76 1.78 -17.34
N ILE A 42 7.09 2.52 -16.29
CA ILE A 42 6.46 3.80 -15.98
C ILE A 42 6.73 4.82 -17.10
N ILE A 43 7.98 4.95 -17.54
CA ILE A 43 8.36 5.90 -18.60
C ILE A 43 7.65 5.56 -19.92
N ASN A 44 7.61 4.31 -20.31
CA ASN A 44 6.97 3.88 -21.56
C ASN A 44 5.46 4.05 -21.55
N ASN A 45 4.83 4.00 -20.38
CA ASN A 45 3.39 4.16 -20.24
C ASN A 45 2.96 5.53 -19.73
N ILE A 46 3.86 6.52 -19.67
CA ILE A 46 3.54 7.86 -19.18
C ILE A 46 2.45 8.55 -20.01
N GLY A 47 2.33 8.19 -21.29
CA GLY A 47 1.27 8.68 -22.17
C GLY A 47 -0.13 8.16 -21.84
N THR A 48 -0.25 7.17 -20.94
CA THR A 48 -1.54 6.58 -20.53
C THR A 48 -2.07 7.17 -19.22
N ILE A 49 -1.55 8.32 -18.78
CA ILE A 49 -2.00 9.00 -17.55
C ILE A 49 -3.51 9.21 -17.59
N ASN A 50 -4.19 8.74 -16.55
CA ASN A 50 -5.61 9.01 -16.38
C ASN A 50 -5.80 10.30 -15.56
N PRO A 51 -6.30 11.40 -16.15
CA PRO A 51 -6.43 12.67 -15.45
C PRO A 51 -7.41 12.62 -14.27
N TRP A 52 -8.42 11.75 -14.34
CA TRP A 52 -9.38 11.55 -13.26
C TRP A 52 -8.76 10.84 -12.06
N ALA A 53 -7.98 9.79 -12.32
CA ALA A 53 -7.24 9.08 -11.27
C ALA A 53 -6.20 10.00 -10.62
N PHE A 54 -5.42 10.72 -11.43
CA PHE A 54 -4.43 11.68 -10.94
C PHE A 54 -5.06 12.80 -10.11
N GLY A 55 -6.15 13.41 -10.60
CA GLY A 55 -6.87 14.46 -9.88
C GLY A 55 -7.42 13.98 -8.54
N LEU A 56 -8.01 12.77 -8.52
CA LEU A 56 -8.52 12.15 -7.30
C LEU A 56 -7.40 11.82 -6.30
N ALA A 57 -6.28 11.28 -6.78
CA ALA A 57 -5.11 10.98 -5.97
C ALA A 57 -4.48 12.24 -5.37
N LEU A 58 -4.33 13.29 -6.18
CA LEU A 58 -3.79 14.57 -5.73
C LEU A 58 -4.70 15.24 -4.68
N ALA A 59 -6.00 15.28 -4.93
CA ALA A 59 -6.98 15.80 -3.98
C ALA A 59 -6.94 15.01 -2.66
N SER A 60 -6.91 13.68 -2.74
CA SER A 60 -6.80 12.79 -1.59
C SER A 60 -5.53 13.06 -0.78
N PHE A 61 -4.40 13.19 -1.46
CA PHE A 61 -3.11 13.50 -0.84
C PHE A 61 -3.14 14.86 -0.11
N LEU A 62 -3.70 15.89 -0.73
CA LEU A 62 -3.82 17.21 -0.13
C LEU A 62 -4.73 17.20 1.09
N ILE A 63 -5.88 16.50 1.02
CA ILE A 63 -6.79 16.37 2.16
C ILE A 63 -6.07 15.71 3.34
N VAL A 64 -5.39 14.58 3.11
CA VAL A 64 -4.65 13.87 4.18
C VAL A 64 -3.51 14.74 4.73
N LYS A 65 -2.76 15.42 3.86
CA LYS A 65 -1.65 16.30 4.27
C LYS A 65 -2.10 17.45 5.17
N PHE A 66 -3.23 18.08 4.83
CA PHE A 66 -3.79 19.21 5.57
C PHE A 66 -4.83 18.80 6.62
N TRP A 67 -5.02 17.50 6.82
CA TRP A 67 -5.96 17.00 7.81
C TRP A 67 -5.57 17.44 9.22
N PRO A 68 -6.53 17.95 10.01
CA PRO A 68 -6.25 18.41 11.36
C PRO A 68 -5.77 17.27 12.25
N LYS A 69 -4.58 17.44 12.86
CA LYS A 69 -4.00 16.46 13.78
C LYS A 69 -4.48 16.75 15.20
N GLY A 70 -5.13 15.79 15.85
CA GLY A 70 -5.84 15.97 17.13
C GLY A 70 -5.00 16.53 18.30
N TYR A 71 -3.68 16.30 18.29
CA TYR A 71 -2.78 16.75 19.35
C TYR A 71 -2.37 18.24 19.26
N GLN A 72 -2.70 18.95 18.18
CA GLN A 72 -2.29 20.36 17.96
C GLN A 72 -3.43 21.37 18.12
N MET A 73 -4.62 20.98 18.63
CA MET A 73 -5.79 21.83 18.49
C MET A 73 -6.22 22.57 19.76
N SER A 74 -5.85 23.84 19.81
CA SER A 74 -6.61 24.91 20.47
C SER A 74 -7.53 25.54 19.42
N GLY A 75 -8.81 25.11 19.32
CA GLY A 75 -9.71 25.61 18.30
C GLY A 75 -11.16 25.17 18.45
N PRO A 76 -12.08 25.60 17.56
CA PRO A 76 -13.51 25.35 17.66
C PRO A 76 -13.85 23.86 17.71
N GLN A 77 -14.94 23.51 18.39
CA GLN A 77 -15.36 22.12 18.69
C GLN A 77 -15.48 21.22 17.46
N TRP A 78 -15.92 21.74 16.31
CA TRP A 78 -16.05 20.96 15.08
C TRP A 78 -14.71 20.44 14.53
N LYS A 79 -13.62 21.20 14.69
CA LYS A 79 -12.27 20.74 14.30
C LYS A 79 -11.78 19.63 15.22
N ARG A 80 -12.11 19.67 16.50
CA ARG A 80 -11.80 18.60 17.46
C ARG A 80 -12.54 17.31 17.11
N TRP A 81 -13.79 17.40 16.67
CA TRP A 81 -14.57 16.27 16.18
C TRP A 81 -13.93 15.64 14.92
N LEU A 82 -13.56 16.46 13.93
CA LEU A 82 -12.88 15.99 12.73
C LEU A 82 -11.54 15.32 13.05
N ALA A 83 -10.82 15.80 14.05
CA ALA A 83 -9.55 15.25 14.46
C ALA A 83 -9.61 13.83 15.05
N HIS A 84 -10.80 13.38 15.48
CA HIS A 84 -11.01 12.00 15.94
C HIS A 84 -11.16 11.01 14.76
N LEU A 85 -11.52 11.50 13.58
CA LEU A 85 -11.61 10.67 12.39
C LEU A 85 -10.26 10.63 11.65
N PRO A 86 -9.70 9.45 11.38
CA PRO A 86 -8.50 9.35 10.55
C PRO A 86 -8.77 9.94 9.17
N GLY A 87 -7.99 10.94 8.76
CA GLY A 87 -8.16 11.59 7.45
C GLY A 87 -8.12 10.63 6.27
N THR A 88 -7.34 9.56 6.39
CA THR A 88 -7.27 8.48 5.40
C THR A 88 -8.59 7.74 5.21
N VAL A 89 -9.34 7.49 6.30
CA VAL A 89 -10.66 6.84 6.23
C VAL A 89 -11.68 7.77 5.57
N VAL A 90 -11.65 9.04 5.93
CA VAL A 90 -12.55 10.04 5.32
C VAL A 90 -12.30 10.16 3.82
N VAL A 91 -11.03 10.24 3.41
CA VAL A 91 -10.66 10.29 1.99
C VAL A 91 -11.09 9.03 1.25
N LEU A 92 -10.93 7.85 1.85
CA LEU A 92 -11.35 6.59 1.24
C LEU A 92 -12.86 6.57 0.99
N VAL A 93 -13.66 6.99 1.97
CA VAL A 93 -15.12 7.05 1.81
C VAL A 93 -15.52 8.10 0.78
N LEU A 94 -14.97 9.31 0.86
CA LEU A 94 -15.29 10.39 -0.07
C LEU A 94 -14.90 10.05 -1.51
N SER A 95 -13.70 9.52 -1.73
CA SER A 95 -13.25 9.13 -3.07
C SER A 95 -14.12 8.02 -3.65
N THR A 96 -14.52 7.04 -2.84
CA THR A 96 -15.42 5.98 -3.28
C THR A 96 -16.79 6.55 -3.68
N ILE A 97 -17.37 7.44 -2.88
CA ILE A 97 -18.64 8.11 -3.21
C ILE A 97 -18.52 8.90 -4.51
N ILE A 98 -17.47 9.71 -4.65
CA ILE A 98 -17.23 10.52 -5.86
C ILE A 98 -17.13 9.62 -7.10
N VAL A 99 -16.31 8.57 -7.05
CA VAL A 99 -16.14 7.64 -8.17
C VAL A 99 -17.47 6.97 -8.54
N THR A 100 -18.25 6.55 -7.54
CA THR A 100 -19.52 5.83 -7.77
C THR A 100 -20.59 6.76 -8.30
N VAL A 101 -20.74 7.96 -7.72
CA VAL A 101 -21.80 8.91 -8.11
C VAL A 101 -21.54 9.51 -9.48
N PHE A 102 -20.31 9.89 -9.78
CA PHE A 102 -19.94 10.50 -11.06
C PHE A 102 -19.54 9.48 -12.14
N GLY A 103 -19.48 8.19 -11.82
CA GLY A 103 -19.12 7.14 -12.78
C GLY A 103 -17.73 7.37 -13.39
N LEU A 104 -16.75 7.85 -12.59
CA LEU A 104 -15.45 8.21 -13.12
C LEU A 104 -14.71 6.99 -13.69
N PRO A 105 -14.05 7.10 -14.83
CA PRO A 105 -13.31 6.01 -15.46
C PRO A 105 -11.96 5.80 -14.78
N VAL A 106 -12.00 5.36 -13.52
CA VAL A 106 -10.82 5.03 -12.72
C VAL A 106 -10.83 3.55 -12.33
N GLU A 107 -9.65 2.99 -12.15
CA GLU A 107 -9.51 1.61 -11.70
C GLU A 107 -10.01 1.47 -10.25
N THR A 108 -10.93 0.56 -10.02
CA THR A 108 -11.50 0.27 -8.70
C THR A 108 -11.14 -1.14 -8.26
N ILE A 109 -11.32 -1.45 -6.98
CA ILE A 109 -11.17 -2.83 -6.46
C ILE A 109 -12.10 -3.78 -7.21
N GLY A 110 -13.32 -3.31 -7.55
CA GLY A 110 -14.28 -4.08 -8.32
C GLY A 110 -13.80 -4.40 -9.73
N SER A 111 -13.26 -3.41 -10.44
CA SER A 111 -12.77 -3.59 -11.82
C SER A 111 -11.47 -4.40 -11.89
N LYS A 112 -10.60 -4.26 -10.90
CA LYS A 112 -9.28 -4.89 -10.90
C LYS A 112 -9.28 -6.33 -10.37
N PHE A 113 -10.09 -6.60 -9.35
CA PHE A 113 -10.10 -7.88 -8.62
C PHE A 113 -11.43 -8.63 -8.70
N GLY A 114 -12.40 -8.14 -9.49
CA GLY A 114 -13.73 -8.76 -9.59
C GLY A 114 -14.64 -8.51 -8.40
N GLY A 115 -14.28 -7.58 -7.51
CA GLY A 115 -15.05 -7.23 -6.31
C GLY A 115 -14.50 -7.84 -5.02
N ILE A 116 -15.16 -7.51 -3.92
CA ILE A 116 -14.86 -8.08 -2.61
C ILE A 116 -15.71 -9.36 -2.45
N PRO A 117 -15.10 -10.52 -2.13
CA PRO A 117 -15.86 -11.73 -1.87
C PRO A 117 -16.92 -11.50 -0.78
N GLN A 118 -18.17 -11.86 -1.08
CA GLN A 118 -19.28 -11.68 -0.13
C GLN A 118 -19.46 -12.86 0.81
N SER A 119 -18.71 -13.93 0.60
CA SER A 119 -18.69 -15.13 1.45
C SER A 119 -17.35 -15.25 2.16
N LEU A 120 -17.39 -15.77 3.39
CA LEU A 120 -16.16 -16.17 4.06
C LEU A 120 -15.48 -17.29 3.27
N PRO A 121 -14.14 -17.28 3.19
CA PRO A 121 -13.43 -18.37 2.54
C PRO A 121 -13.75 -19.70 3.23
N SER A 122 -14.03 -20.72 2.43
CA SER A 122 -14.22 -22.08 2.97
C SER A 122 -12.91 -22.58 3.57
N LEU A 123 -13.00 -23.24 4.72
CA LEU A 123 -11.85 -23.91 5.33
C LEU A 123 -11.44 -25.06 4.40
N GLN A 124 -10.33 -24.89 3.71
CA GLN A 124 -9.75 -25.93 2.87
C GLN A 124 -8.44 -26.38 3.50
N ILE A 125 -8.33 -27.67 3.77
CA ILE A 125 -7.07 -28.27 4.19
C ILE A 125 -6.29 -28.53 2.90
N PRO A 126 -5.11 -27.93 2.70
CA PRO A 126 -4.32 -28.19 1.51
C PRO A 126 -3.86 -29.65 1.48
N ASP A 127 -3.86 -30.24 0.30
CA ASP A 127 -3.31 -31.58 0.10
C ASP A 127 -1.78 -31.52 0.30
N LEU A 128 -1.33 -32.16 1.37
CA LEU A 128 0.09 -32.22 1.74
C LEU A 128 0.75 -33.42 1.02
N GLU A 129 1.02 -33.27 -0.25
CA GLU A 129 1.84 -34.22 -1.00
C GLU A 129 3.34 -33.93 -0.77
N TRP A 130 4.13 -35.01 -0.67
CA TRP A 130 5.56 -34.94 -0.40
C TRP A 130 6.32 -34.18 -1.50
N ASP A 131 5.93 -34.27 -2.74
CA ASP A 131 6.56 -33.59 -3.86
C ASP A 131 6.22 -32.08 -3.85
N THR A 132 5.02 -31.71 -3.47
CA THR A 132 4.63 -30.31 -3.24
C THR A 132 5.43 -29.71 -2.07
N ALA A 133 5.59 -30.45 -0.98
CA ALA A 133 6.39 -30.03 0.17
C ALA A 133 7.86 -29.73 -0.21
N LYS A 134 8.48 -30.60 -1.04
CA LYS A 134 9.85 -30.38 -1.55
C LYS A 134 9.96 -29.12 -2.39
N GLN A 135 9.01 -28.86 -3.29
CA GLN A 135 8.99 -27.66 -4.14
C GLN A 135 8.81 -26.37 -3.32
N LEU A 136 8.06 -26.43 -2.23
CA LEU A 136 7.81 -25.29 -1.34
C LEU A 136 8.94 -25.03 -0.34
N LEU A 137 9.91 -25.93 -0.19
CA LEU A 137 11.01 -25.80 0.79
C LEU A 137 11.83 -24.52 0.56
N GLY A 138 12.17 -24.20 -0.69
CA GLY A 138 12.90 -22.99 -1.05
C GLY A 138 12.13 -21.70 -0.70
N PRO A 139 10.90 -21.51 -1.21
CA PRO A 139 10.04 -20.40 -0.82
C PRO A 139 9.80 -20.31 0.69
N MET A 140 9.61 -21.43 1.37
CA MET A 140 9.39 -21.47 2.82
C MET A 140 10.59 -20.93 3.60
N ILE A 141 11.82 -21.35 3.28
CA ILE A 141 13.04 -20.83 3.91
C ILE A 141 13.20 -19.35 3.62
N THR A 142 12.95 -18.93 2.40
CA THR A 142 13.05 -17.52 2.01
C THR A 142 12.08 -16.65 2.82
N ILE A 143 10.83 -17.07 2.96
CA ILE A 143 9.80 -16.34 3.74
C ILE A 143 10.17 -16.35 5.23
N ALA A 144 10.65 -17.46 5.78
CA ALA A 144 11.05 -17.55 7.18
C ALA A 144 12.21 -16.60 7.50
N VAL A 145 13.24 -16.55 6.63
CA VAL A 145 14.39 -15.64 6.80
C VAL A 145 13.94 -14.18 6.66
N LEU A 146 13.13 -13.86 5.64
CA LEU A 146 12.57 -12.52 5.46
C LEU A 146 11.74 -12.07 6.67
N GLY A 147 10.83 -12.90 7.15
CA GLY A 147 10.00 -12.60 8.31
C GLY A 147 10.83 -12.40 9.59
N SER A 148 11.88 -13.19 9.78
CA SER A 148 12.82 -13.02 10.90
C SER A 148 13.55 -11.67 10.82
N ILE A 149 14.02 -11.28 9.65
CA ILE A 149 14.67 -9.98 9.42
C ILE A 149 13.68 -8.83 9.68
N GLU A 150 12.46 -8.91 9.16
CA GLU A 150 11.43 -7.89 9.39
C GLU A 150 11.09 -7.75 10.88
N SER A 151 10.92 -8.86 11.59
CA SER A 151 10.63 -8.83 13.04
C SER A 151 11.74 -8.15 13.83
N LEU A 152 13.00 -8.46 13.52
CA LEU A 152 14.17 -7.81 14.14
C LEU A 152 14.24 -6.32 13.81
N LEU A 153 13.85 -5.92 12.61
CA LEU A 153 13.77 -4.51 12.21
C LEU A 153 12.68 -3.77 12.96
N CYS A 154 11.49 -4.36 13.08
CA CYS A 154 10.40 -3.77 13.85
C CYS A 154 10.80 -3.57 15.31
N ALA A 155 11.45 -4.55 15.95
CA ALA A 155 11.96 -4.41 17.29
C ALA A 155 12.98 -3.26 17.40
N ARG A 156 13.91 -3.16 16.46
CA ARG A 156 14.91 -2.06 16.42
C ARG A 156 14.29 -0.69 16.23
N VAL A 157 13.29 -0.58 15.38
CA VAL A 157 12.56 0.69 15.19
C VAL A 157 11.79 1.06 16.46
N ALA A 158 11.14 0.08 17.09
CA ALA A 158 10.47 0.30 18.38
C ALA A 158 11.45 0.79 19.45
N ASP A 159 12.63 0.17 19.59
CA ASP A 159 13.67 0.60 20.52
C ASP A 159 14.11 2.05 20.30
N THR A 160 14.25 2.47 19.04
CA THR A 160 14.61 3.86 18.72
C THR A 160 13.49 4.86 19.00
N MET A 161 12.24 4.42 19.03
CA MET A 161 11.07 5.28 19.30
C MET A 161 10.77 5.39 20.81
N THR A 162 11.09 4.37 21.58
CA THR A 162 10.80 4.31 23.04
C THR A 162 12.01 4.63 23.91
N ASP A 163 13.20 4.77 23.32
CA ASP A 163 14.50 4.92 24.03
C ASP A 163 14.80 3.74 24.98
N ASP A 164 14.19 2.60 24.73
CA ASP A 164 14.36 1.34 25.45
C ASP A 164 15.22 0.37 24.64
N ARG A 165 15.84 -0.61 25.30
CA ARG A 165 16.63 -1.67 24.64
C ARG A 165 16.01 -3.03 24.91
N HIS A 166 15.79 -3.78 23.85
CA HIS A 166 15.39 -5.19 23.91
C HIS A 166 16.60 -6.09 23.75
#